data_777c7c59b205903229bbda979a18360d
#
_entry.id   777c7c59b205903229bbda979a18360d
#
_cell.length_a   1.000
_cell.length_b   1.000
_cell.length_c   1.000
_cell.angle_alpha   90.00
_cell.angle_beta   90.00
_cell.angle_gamma   90.00
#
_symmetry.space_group_name_H-M   'P 1'
#
loop_
_entity.id
_entity.type
_entity.pdbx_description
1 polymer ?
#
loop_
_entity_poly.entity_id
_entity_poly.type
_entity_poly.pdbx_seq_one_letter_code
_entity_poly.pdbx_strand_id
1 'polypeptide(L)'
;MSAYRRFPTRHDLVAAIHENNLEELERVAADARDPDRALVDILVAAAGMLAADRGFVEYLRRQPVAPQIAQHVDERFLAIIDKPLRRAKRAGIVRRDLRAADALLVVDMLGGAAIASGADRHQGRVLRALDLLLDGLRPRSLSDSDQP
;
A
#
# COMPACT_ATOMS: atom_id res chain seq x y z
N MET A 1 3.01 29.02 10.29
CA MET A 1 2.71 28.25 11.52
C MET A 1 3.64 27.06 11.62
N SER A 2 4.31 26.92 12.76
CA SER A 2 5.21 25.78 12.98
C SER A 2 4.38 24.49 13.14
N ALA A 3 4.79 23.38 12.51
CA ALA A 3 4.18 22.06 12.64
C ALA A 3 4.04 21.61 14.12
N TYR A 4 4.90 22.10 15.00
CA TYR A 4 4.89 21.81 16.43
C TYR A 4 3.64 22.32 17.20
N ARG A 5 2.92 23.31 16.69
CA ARG A 5 1.67 23.77 17.34
C ARG A 5 0.49 22.85 17.03
N ARG A 6 0.53 22.12 15.91
CA ARG A 6 -0.56 21.25 15.46
C ARG A 6 -0.37 19.79 15.91
N PHE A 7 0.89 19.37 16.08
CA PHE A 7 1.25 18.02 16.48
C PHE A 7 2.22 18.09 17.65
N PRO A 8 1.75 17.95 18.91
CA PRO A 8 2.56 18.07 20.11
C PRO A 8 3.70 17.06 20.20
N THR A 9 3.53 15.89 19.60
CA THR A 9 4.55 14.85 19.58
C THR A 9 4.85 14.35 18.17
N ARG A 10 6.01 13.70 18.00
CA ARG A 10 6.35 13.04 16.74
C ARG A 10 5.39 11.90 16.39
N HIS A 11 4.86 11.21 17.41
CA HIS A 11 3.85 10.18 17.23
C HIS A 11 2.55 10.76 16.65
N ASP A 12 2.12 11.92 17.12
CA ASP A 12 0.94 12.61 16.58
C ASP A 12 1.14 12.99 15.11
N LEU A 13 2.34 13.45 14.75
CA LEU A 13 2.67 13.76 13.36
C LEU A 13 2.64 12.49 12.47
N VAL A 14 3.23 11.39 12.92
CA VAL A 14 3.24 10.12 12.19
C VAL A 14 1.81 9.59 12.03
N ALA A 15 1.02 9.61 13.08
CA ALA A 15 -0.39 9.22 13.04
C ALA A 15 -1.18 10.06 12.03
N ALA A 16 -0.96 11.38 12.02
CA ALA A 16 -1.61 12.28 11.08
C ALA A 16 -1.20 12.04 9.62
N ILE A 17 0.06 11.71 9.36
CA ILE A 17 0.52 11.36 8.00
C ILE A 17 -0.16 10.07 7.54
N HIS A 18 -0.20 9.04 8.37
CA HIS A 18 -0.89 7.80 8.05
C HIS A 18 -2.38 8.02 7.80
N GLU A 19 -3.05 8.82 8.63
CA GLU A 19 -4.47 9.13 8.47
C GLU A 19 -4.73 9.84 7.14
N ASN A 20 -3.93 10.84 6.79
CA ASN A 20 -4.02 11.53 5.50
C ASN A 20 -3.81 10.58 4.31
N ASN A 21 -2.86 9.66 4.42
CA ASN A 21 -2.62 8.65 3.38
C ASN A 21 -3.81 7.69 3.25
N LEU A 22 -4.40 7.26 4.35
CA LEU A 22 -5.60 6.40 4.34
C LEU A 22 -6.80 7.11 3.72
N GLU A 23 -7.04 8.39 4.05
CA GLU A 23 -8.09 9.19 3.44
C GLU A 23 -7.90 9.33 1.92
N GLU A 24 -6.65 9.47 1.46
CA GLU A 24 -6.36 9.50 0.03
C GLU A 24 -6.66 8.15 -0.64
N LEU A 25 -6.31 7.03 0.00
CA LEU A 25 -6.64 5.70 -0.52
C LEU A 25 -8.16 5.47 -0.56
N GLU A 26 -8.91 5.96 0.41
CA GLU A 26 -10.39 5.94 0.39
C GLU A 26 -10.94 6.72 -0.83
N ARG A 27 -10.38 7.90 -1.12
CA ARG A 27 -10.75 8.68 -2.31
C ARG A 27 -10.43 7.96 -3.60
N VAL A 28 -9.24 7.36 -3.70
CA VAL A 28 -8.85 6.54 -4.86
C VAL A 28 -9.85 5.40 -5.08
N ALA A 29 -10.25 4.72 -4.01
CA ALA A 29 -11.25 3.65 -4.08
C ALA A 29 -12.63 4.14 -4.55
N ALA A 30 -13.05 5.32 -4.06
CA ALA A 30 -14.35 5.89 -4.39
C ALA A 30 -14.40 6.46 -5.83
N ASP A 31 -13.30 7.04 -6.29
CA ASP A 31 -13.21 7.75 -7.57
C ASP A 31 -12.68 6.85 -8.72
N ALA A 32 -12.46 5.56 -8.45
CA ALA A 32 -11.96 4.64 -9.45
C ALA A 32 -12.86 4.61 -10.70
N ARG A 33 -12.30 4.92 -11.88
CA ARG A 33 -13.03 4.92 -13.15
C ARG A 33 -13.60 3.54 -13.49
N ASP A 34 -12.81 2.52 -13.19
CA ASP A 34 -13.21 1.12 -13.27
C ASP A 34 -13.21 0.53 -11.86
N PRO A 35 -14.40 0.34 -11.25
CA PRO A 35 -14.50 -0.20 -9.90
C PRO A 35 -13.89 -1.59 -9.73
N ASP A 36 -13.77 -2.37 -10.80
CA ASP A 36 -13.18 -3.71 -10.74
C ASP A 36 -11.64 -3.64 -10.65
N ARG A 37 -11.05 -2.52 -11.05
CA ARG A 37 -9.62 -2.23 -10.93
C ARG A 37 -9.25 -1.40 -9.69
N ALA A 38 -10.22 -0.99 -8.89
CA ALA A 38 -9.99 -0.11 -7.74
C ALA A 38 -8.91 -0.64 -6.78
N LEU A 39 -8.81 -1.96 -6.58
CA LEU A 39 -7.74 -2.55 -5.76
C LEU A 39 -6.35 -2.24 -6.34
N VAL A 40 -6.18 -2.38 -7.65
CA VAL A 40 -4.90 -2.08 -8.33
C VAL A 40 -4.59 -0.60 -8.21
N ASP A 41 -5.58 0.27 -8.39
CA ASP A 41 -5.41 1.72 -8.26
C ASP A 41 -5.00 2.13 -6.84
N ILE A 42 -5.56 1.48 -5.80
CA ILE A 42 -5.16 1.65 -4.40
C ILE A 42 -3.69 1.26 -4.19
N LEU A 43 -3.25 0.11 -4.70
CA LEU A 43 -1.87 -0.35 -4.56
C LEU A 43 -0.89 0.56 -5.31
N VAL A 44 -1.26 1.04 -6.49
CA VAL A 44 -0.48 2.03 -7.25
C VAL A 44 -0.37 3.34 -6.47
N ALA A 45 -1.46 3.83 -5.89
CA ALA A 45 -1.45 5.05 -5.09
C ALA A 45 -0.59 4.90 -3.82
N ALA A 46 -0.70 3.77 -3.11
CA ALA A 46 0.13 3.48 -1.95
C ALA A 46 1.63 3.45 -2.29
N ALA A 47 2.00 2.81 -3.40
CA ALA A 47 3.38 2.82 -3.89
C ALA A 47 3.85 4.23 -4.25
N GLY A 48 2.99 5.03 -4.90
CA GLY A 48 3.28 6.42 -5.25
C GLY A 48 3.55 7.29 -4.01
N MET A 49 2.78 7.12 -2.96
CA MET A 49 3.00 7.81 -1.68
C MET A 49 4.34 7.45 -1.06
N LEU A 50 4.67 6.16 -1.00
CA LEU A 50 5.97 5.68 -0.49
C LEU A 50 7.14 6.18 -1.35
N ALA A 51 6.97 6.25 -2.66
CA ALA A 51 7.98 6.73 -3.58
C ALA A 51 8.20 8.25 -3.48
N ALA A 52 7.16 9.01 -3.20
CA ALA A 52 7.20 10.47 -3.14
C ALA A 52 7.69 11.02 -1.79
N ASP A 53 7.29 10.39 -0.68
CA ASP A 53 7.60 10.89 0.68
C ASP A 53 8.84 10.24 1.27
N ARG A 54 9.98 10.62 0.73
CA ARG A 54 11.29 10.17 1.20
C ARG A 54 11.58 10.52 2.66
N GLY A 55 11.16 11.70 3.11
CA GLY A 55 11.38 12.15 4.48
C GLY A 55 10.65 11.27 5.49
N PHE A 56 9.42 10.90 5.19
CA PHE A 56 8.62 10.01 6.00
C PHE A 56 9.20 8.58 6.03
N VAL A 57 9.60 8.06 4.88
CA VAL A 57 10.25 6.74 4.79
C VAL A 57 11.56 6.70 5.57
N GLU A 58 12.39 7.74 5.49
CA GLU A 58 13.63 7.84 6.27
C GLU A 58 13.36 7.93 7.77
N TYR A 59 12.28 8.58 8.17
CA TYR A 59 11.83 8.59 9.56
C TYR A 59 11.44 7.16 10.03
N LEU A 60 10.61 6.46 9.25
CA LEU A 60 10.19 5.08 9.57
C LEU A 60 11.37 4.11 9.65
N ARG A 61 12.40 4.33 8.84
CA ARG A 61 13.64 3.53 8.89
C ARG A 61 14.37 3.65 10.23
N ARG A 62 14.30 4.81 10.87
CA ARG A 62 14.98 5.11 12.14
C ARG A 62 14.13 4.84 13.37
N GLN A 63 12.85 4.93 13.23
CA GLN A 63 11.89 4.89 14.34
C GLN A 63 10.75 3.93 14.02
N PRO A 64 10.62 2.80 14.72
CA PRO A 64 9.47 1.92 14.55
C PRO A 64 8.16 2.67 14.86
N VAL A 65 7.13 2.38 14.11
CA VAL A 65 5.78 2.91 14.36
C VAL A 65 5.25 2.29 15.66
N ALA A 66 4.63 3.11 16.50
CA ALA A 66 3.99 2.61 17.72
C ALA A 66 2.96 1.52 17.37
N PRO A 67 2.91 0.38 18.09
CA PRO A 67 2.05 -0.74 17.77
C PRO A 67 0.58 -0.38 17.59
N GLN A 68 0.07 0.56 18.39
CA GLN A 68 -1.31 1.02 18.32
C GLN A 68 -1.61 1.78 17.02
N ILE A 69 -0.65 2.58 16.54
CA ILE A 69 -0.78 3.29 15.25
C ILE A 69 -0.73 2.27 14.11
N ALA A 70 0.21 1.32 14.15
CA ALA A 70 0.33 0.28 13.14
C ALA A 70 -0.96 -0.54 13.04
N GLN A 71 -1.49 -1.01 14.15
CA GLN A 71 -2.75 -1.76 14.19
C GLN A 71 -3.91 -0.96 13.61
N HIS A 72 -4.06 0.30 13.99
CA HIS A 72 -5.11 1.18 13.45
C HIS A 72 -5.00 1.36 11.94
N VAL A 73 -3.77 1.56 11.43
CA VAL A 73 -3.51 1.69 9.99
C VAL A 73 -3.90 0.42 9.24
N ASP A 74 -3.50 -0.74 9.77
CA ASP A 74 -3.81 -2.04 9.18
C ASP A 74 -5.33 -2.28 9.11
N GLU A 75 -6.04 -2.05 10.23
CA GLU A 75 -7.50 -2.20 10.30
C GLU A 75 -8.22 -1.27 9.31
N ARG A 76 -7.80 0.00 9.21
CA ARG A 76 -8.35 0.96 8.24
C ARG A 76 -8.06 0.55 6.80
N PHE A 77 -6.83 0.14 6.51
CA PHE A 77 -6.46 -0.32 5.17
C PHE A 77 -7.28 -1.54 4.75
N LEU A 78 -7.41 -2.54 5.62
CA LEU A 78 -8.23 -3.73 5.37
C LEU A 78 -9.69 -3.38 5.10
N ALA A 79 -10.26 -2.41 5.81
CA ALA A 79 -11.61 -1.91 5.57
C ALA A 79 -11.76 -1.24 4.20
N ILE A 80 -10.76 -0.43 3.80
CA ILE A 80 -10.74 0.25 2.49
C ILE A 80 -10.74 -0.76 1.34
N ILE A 81 -9.93 -1.81 1.43
CA ILE A 81 -9.74 -2.77 0.33
C ILE A 81 -10.79 -3.88 0.25
N ASP A 82 -11.61 -4.09 1.28
CA ASP A 82 -12.53 -5.22 1.34
C ASP A 82 -13.46 -5.33 0.11
N LYS A 83 -14.15 -4.28 -0.24
CA LYS A 83 -15.02 -4.24 -1.42
C LYS A 83 -14.23 -4.26 -2.74
N PRO A 84 -13.16 -3.44 -2.92
CA PRO A 84 -12.30 -3.51 -4.09
C PRO A 84 -11.72 -4.89 -4.34
N LEU A 85 -11.24 -5.59 -3.31
CA LEU A 85 -10.68 -6.93 -3.43
C LEU A 85 -11.72 -7.94 -3.94
N ARG A 86 -12.93 -7.94 -3.35
CA ARG A 86 -14.00 -8.83 -3.81
C ARG A 86 -14.38 -8.58 -5.27
N ARG A 87 -14.42 -7.31 -5.69
CA ARG A 87 -14.72 -6.94 -7.08
C ARG A 87 -13.63 -7.40 -8.03
N ALA A 88 -12.37 -7.10 -7.71
CA ALA A 88 -11.23 -7.48 -8.54
C ALA A 88 -11.13 -9.02 -8.73
N LYS A 89 -11.43 -9.79 -7.67
CA LYS A 89 -11.48 -11.27 -7.75
C LYS A 89 -12.59 -11.76 -8.66
N ARG A 90 -13.80 -11.19 -8.56
CA ARG A 90 -14.93 -11.56 -9.41
C ARG A 90 -14.70 -11.22 -10.88
N ALA A 91 -14.08 -10.08 -11.13
CA ALA A 91 -13.75 -9.61 -12.48
C ALA A 91 -12.53 -10.31 -13.09
N GLY A 92 -11.82 -11.18 -12.34
CA GLY A 92 -10.62 -11.85 -12.83
C GLY A 92 -9.42 -10.92 -13.02
N ILE A 93 -9.40 -9.76 -12.36
CA ILE A 93 -8.27 -8.82 -12.39
C ILE A 93 -7.11 -9.35 -11.54
N VAL A 94 -7.45 -9.98 -10.41
CA VAL A 94 -6.48 -10.61 -9.51
C VAL A 94 -6.82 -12.08 -9.29
N ARG A 95 -5.82 -12.83 -8.84
CA ARG A 95 -5.95 -14.27 -8.54
C ARG A 95 -7.02 -14.50 -7.47
N ARG A 96 -7.75 -15.62 -7.61
CA ARG A 96 -8.93 -15.90 -6.77
C ARG A 96 -8.59 -16.22 -5.32
N ASP A 97 -7.39 -16.74 -5.06
CA ASP A 97 -6.90 -17.12 -3.74
C ASP A 97 -6.33 -15.92 -2.93
N LEU A 98 -6.27 -14.72 -3.53
CA LEU A 98 -5.79 -13.52 -2.87
C LEU A 98 -6.67 -13.18 -1.65
N ARG A 99 -6.04 -12.97 -0.52
CA ARG A 99 -6.69 -12.57 0.74
C ARG A 99 -6.43 -11.10 1.04
N ALA A 100 -7.25 -10.50 1.90
CA ALA A 100 -7.02 -9.13 2.36
C ALA A 100 -5.64 -8.96 3.05
N ALA A 101 -5.23 -9.97 3.83
CA ALA A 101 -3.89 -9.99 4.45
C ALA A 101 -2.75 -10.01 3.42
N ASP A 102 -2.96 -10.61 2.25
CA ASP A 102 -1.94 -10.59 1.17
C ASP A 102 -1.80 -9.20 0.56
N ALA A 103 -2.90 -8.45 0.43
CA ALA A 103 -2.85 -7.07 -0.04
C ALA A 103 -2.12 -6.16 0.96
N LEU A 104 -2.32 -6.37 2.27
CA LEU A 104 -1.55 -5.69 3.31
C LEU A 104 -0.06 -6.05 3.20
N LEU A 105 0.27 -7.33 3.03
CA LEU A 105 1.64 -7.79 2.83
C LEU A 105 2.30 -7.14 1.60
N VAL A 106 1.56 -6.91 0.51
CA VAL A 106 2.07 -6.17 -0.65
C VAL A 106 2.50 -4.76 -0.25
N VAL A 107 1.70 -4.05 0.54
CA VAL A 107 2.05 -2.71 1.03
C VAL A 107 3.27 -2.75 1.95
N ASP A 108 3.37 -3.76 2.83
CA ASP A 108 4.54 -3.96 3.68
C ASP A 108 5.81 -4.21 2.87
N MET A 109 5.73 -5.02 1.81
CA MET A 109 6.86 -5.26 0.92
C MET A 109 7.28 -3.99 0.17
N LEU A 110 6.32 -3.16 -0.27
CA LEU A 110 6.61 -1.85 -0.87
C LEU A 110 7.28 -0.91 0.14
N GLY A 111 6.81 -0.89 1.37
CA GLY A 111 7.43 -0.15 2.48
C GLY A 111 8.86 -0.63 2.75
N GLY A 112 9.06 -1.94 2.78
CA GLY A 112 10.39 -2.54 2.90
C GLY A 112 11.33 -2.15 1.75
N ALA A 113 10.85 -2.17 0.52
CA ALA A 113 11.60 -1.72 -0.65
C ALA A 113 11.97 -0.23 -0.55
N ALA A 114 11.04 0.61 -0.06
CA ALA A 114 11.27 2.02 0.17
C ALA A 114 12.35 2.25 1.24
N ILE A 115 12.24 1.57 2.38
CA ILE A 115 13.18 1.69 3.51
C ILE A 115 14.58 1.19 3.15
N ALA A 116 14.70 0.10 2.40
CA ALA A 116 15.98 -0.49 2.00
C ALA A 116 16.71 0.32 0.92
N SER A 117 16.05 1.29 0.31
CA SER A 117 16.64 2.06 -0.80
C SER A 117 17.50 3.20 -0.29
N GLY A 118 18.70 3.34 -0.81
CA GLY A 118 19.48 4.56 -0.67
C GLY A 118 18.82 5.73 -1.40
N ALA A 119 19.23 6.94 -1.04
CA ALA A 119 18.64 8.19 -1.48
C ALA A 119 18.37 8.31 -2.98
N ASP A 120 19.33 7.87 -3.80
CA ASP A 120 19.32 8.12 -5.25
C ASP A 120 18.49 7.11 -6.06
N ARG A 121 18.09 6.00 -5.45
CA ARG A 121 17.34 4.92 -6.13
C ARG A 121 15.97 4.62 -5.52
N HIS A 122 15.55 5.39 -4.56
CA HIS A 122 14.34 5.16 -3.77
C HIS A 122 13.08 5.00 -4.64
N GLN A 123 12.77 6.01 -5.45
CA GLN A 123 11.55 6.03 -6.27
C GLN A 123 11.52 4.87 -7.28
N GLY A 124 12.61 4.66 -8.02
CA GLY A 124 12.68 3.61 -9.03
C GLY A 124 12.54 2.20 -8.44
N ARG A 125 13.09 1.96 -7.24
CA ARG A 125 12.97 0.66 -6.56
C ARG A 125 11.54 0.37 -6.10
N VAL A 126 10.85 1.35 -5.55
CA VAL A 126 9.45 1.20 -5.13
C VAL A 126 8.56 0.88 -6.34
N LEU A 127 8.71 1.64 -7.43
CA LEU A 127 7.92 1.42 -8.64
C LEU A 127 8.25 0.07 -9.30
N ARG A 128 9.52 -0.36 -9.28
CA ARG A 128 9.88 -1.69 -9.79
C ARG A 128 9.33 -2.81 -8.91
N ALA A 129 9.38 -2.65 -7.59
CA ALA A 129 8.76 -3.60 -6.67
C ALA A 129 7.26 -3.72 -6.91
N LEU A 130 6.56 -2.59 -7.10
CA LEU A 130 5.14 -2.59 -7.45
C LEU A 130 4.86 -3.38 -8.72
N ASP A 131 5.60 -3.14 -9.79
CA ASP A 131 5.46 -3.83 -11.08
C ASP A 131 5.55 -5.37 -10.91
N LEU A 132 6.59 -5.84 -10.21
CA LEU A 132 6.79 -7.25 -9.92
C LEU A 132 5.66 -7.85 -9.04
N LEU A 133 5.20 -7.09 -8.04
CA LEU A 133 4.13 -7.54 -7.15
C LEU A 133 2.79 -7.61 -7.90
N LEU A 134 2.47 -6.62 -8.74
CA LEU A 134 1.25 -6.64 -9.55
C LEU A 134 1.23 -7.82 -10.52
N ASP A 135 2.36 -8.18 -11.12
CA ASP A 135 2.47 -9.39 -11.94
C ASP A 135 2.17 -10.66 -11.14
N GLY A 136 2.66 -10.74 -9.90
CA GLY A 136 2.37 -11.85 -8.98
C GLY A 136 0.91 -11.94 -8.53
N LEU A 137 0.16 -10.84 -8.60
CA LEU A 137 -1.25 -10.82 -8.25
C LEU A 137 -2.19 -11.22 -9.40
N ARG A 138 -1.69 -11.32 -10.62
CA ARG A 138 -2.51 -11.74 -11.77
C ARG A 138 -3.05 -13.15 -11.61
N PRO A 139 -4.21 -13.46 -12.22
CA PRO A 139 -4.71 -14.83 -12.28
C PRO A 139 -3.67 -15.77 -12.87
N ARG A 140 -3.50 -16.95 -12.26
CA ARG A 140 -2.66 -18.00 -12.84
C ARG A 140 -3.35 -18.56 -14.07
N SER A 141 -2.64 -18.62 -15.20
CA SER A 141 -3.10 -19.38 -16.36
C SER A 141 -3.18 -20.87 -16.00
N LEU A 142 -4.24 -21.54 -16.38
CA LEU A 142 -4.44 -22.98 -16.14
C LEU A 142 -3.43 -23.89 -16.88
N SER A 143 -2.43 -23.31 -17.57
CA SER A 143 -1.49 -24.03 -18.42
C SER A 143 -0.28 -24.63 -17.69
N ASP A 144 -0.12 -24.39 -16.38
CA ASP A 144 1.08 -24.83 -15.63
C ASP A 144 0.82 -26.04 -14.70
N SER A 145 -0.35 -26.67 -14.80
CA SER A 145 -0.73 -27.76 -13.89
C SER A 145 -0.72 -29.15 -14.54
N ASP A 146 -0.33 -29.29 -15.80
CA ASP A 146 -0.32 -30.59 -16.50
C ASP A 146 0.93 -30.77 -17.36
N GLN A 147 2.09 -30.93 -16.69
CA GLN A 147 3.19 -31.71 -17.27
C GLN A 147 3.77 -32.61 -16.19
N PRO A 148 3.74 -33.94 -16.42
CA PRO A 148 4.31 -34.93 -15.52
C PRO A 148 5.84 -34.92 -15.49
#